data_fe60adfd40d9aec8d034a254372685e7
#
_entry.id   fe60adfd40d9aec8d034a254372685e7
#
_cell.length_a   1.000
_cell.length_b   1.000
_cell.length_c   1.000
_cell.angle_alpha   90.00
_cell.angle_beta   90.00
_cell.angle_gamma   90.00
#
_symmetry.space_group_name_H-M   'P 1'
#
loop_
_entity.id
_entity.type
_entity.pdbx_description
1 polymer ?
#
loop_
_entity_poly.entity_id
_entity_poly.type
_entity_poly.pdbx_seq_one_letter_code
_entity_poly.pdbx_strand_id
1 'polypeptide(L)'
;MSNSKKSSAGGMSNSNRDRLINIVSPIGLLLLWELAVRVGALDPRFFPAPSVILQQLVALASSGELWENTWASLRRLFWGFLLGGIPALLLGISMGLSRMLRAFIDPLVSATYPIPKSAIMPLLLLIFGLGEGSKIVMVAIGVFYPVLINSMAGVLEINKIYLDVGHNFRASRWQMFRTIALPGALPLIISGVKLGVGMGLILIAIAEMIGAKSGLGYMIWNAWEILSVETMYVGLLVIAVLGFVFSLLLNELEHFAIPWKRNR
;
A
#
# COMPACT_ATOMS: atom_id res chain seq x y z
N MET A 1 -29.56 -0.77 55.00
CA MET A 1 -30.43 -0.27 53.91
C MET A 1 -29.90 1.11 53.52
N SER A 2 -29.14 1.19 52.44
CA SER A 2 -28.89 2.47 51.77
C SER A 2 -28.61 2.16 50.30
N ASN A 3 -29.61 2.45 49.49
CA ASN A 3 -29.66 2.16 48.04
C ASN A 3 -29.07 3.37 47.31
N SER A 4 -27.83 3.30 46.91
CA SER A 4 -27.19 4.31 46.03
C SER A 4 -27.56 4.01 44.58
N LYS A 5 -28.56 4.68 44.05
CA LYS A 5 -28.89 4.78 42.64
C LYS A 5 -27.74 5.51 41.93
N LYS A 6 -26.86 4.78 41.22
CA LYS A 6 -25.97 5.38 40.24
C LYS A 6 -26.81 5.83 39.05
N SER A 7 -26.90 7.15 38.89
CA SER A 7 -27.41 7.86 37.73
C SER A 7 -26.68 7.39 36.48
N SER A 8 -27.42 6.76 35.57
CA SER A 8 -26.96 6.49 34.20
C SER A 8 -27.05 7.77 33.38
N ALA A 9 -26.04 8.62 33.45
CA ALA A 9 -25.84 9.63 32.43
C ALA A 9 -25.49 8.91 31.11
N GLY A 10 -26.33 9.11 30.07
CA GLY A 10 -26.22 8.49 28.76
C GLY A 10 -24.94 8.95 28.03
N GLY A 11 -23.83 8.30 28.35
CA GLY A 11 -22.60 8.39 27.54
C GLY A 11 -22.77 7.54 26.29
N MET A 12 -22.56 8.14 25.11
CA MET A 12 -22.43 7.39 23.86
C MET A 12 -21.44 6.26 24.07
N SER A 13 -21.78 5.05 23.61
CA SER A 13 -20.86 3.90 23.62
C SER A 13 -19.50 4.32 23.05
N ASN A 14 -18.40 3.93 23.68
CA ASN A 14 -17.03 4.27 23.21
C ASN A 14 -16.85 3.99 21.71
N SER A 15 -17.45 2.93 21.19
CA SER A 15 -17.45 2.57 19.77
C SER A 15 -18.11 3.64 18.87
N ASN A 16 -19.20 4.27 19.31
CA ASN A 16 -19.88 5.32 18.53
C ASN A 16 -19.10 6.64 18.57
N ARG A 17 -18.49 6.94 19.72
CA ARG A 17 -17.62 8.11 19.87
C ARG A 17 -16.37 8.00 18.99
N ASP A 18 -15.74 6.84 18.95
CA ASP A 18 -14.55 6.59 18.12
C ASP A 18 -14.90 6.67 16.62
N ARG A 19 -16.05 6.13 16.20
CA ARG A 19 -16.55 6.28 14.83
C ARG A 19 -16.82 7.75 14.47
N LEU A 20 -17.42 8.50 15.39
CA LEU A 20 -17.66 9.92 15.17
C LEU A 20 -16.36 10.72 15.02
N ILE A 21 -15.38 10.46 15.88
CA ILE A 21 -14.06 11.09 15.83
C ILE A 21 -13.36 10.76 14.51
N ASN A 22 -13.40 9.52 14.05
CA ASN A 22 -12.79 9.07 12.80
C ASN A 22 -13.37 9.77 11.55
N ILE A 23 -14.61 10.22 11.60
CA ILE A 23 -15.26 10.96 10.50
C ILE A 23 -15.08 12.47 10.67
N VAL A 24 -15.27 12.98 11.89
CA VAL A 24 -15.23 14.43 12.18
C VAL A 24 -13.81 14.99 12.05
N SER A 25 -12.81 14.20 12.44
CA SER A 25 -11.40 14.65 12.41
C SER A 25 -10.90 15.02 10.99
N PRO A 26 -11.06 14.19 9.95
CA PRO A 26 -10.63 14.56 8.60
C PRO A 26 -11.45 15.73 8.03
N ILE A 27 -12.76 15.76 8.27
CA ILE A 27 -13.64 16.85 7.83
C ILE A 27 -13.25 18.15 8.52
N GLY A 28 -13.02 18.11 9.83
CA GLY A 28 -12.58 19.27 10.60
C GLY A 28 -11.24 19.81 10.10
N LEU A 29 -10.29 18.94 9.75
CA LEU A 29 -9.00 19.34 9.19
C LEU A 29 -9.18 20.02 7.82
N LEU A 30 -10.03 19.49 6.94
CA LEU A 30 -10.30 20.10 5.64
C LEU A 30 -10.99 21.46 5.78
N LEU A 31 -11.92 21.62 6.72
CA LEU A 31 -12.59 22.89 7.01
C LEU A 31 -11.61 23.92 7.60
N LEU A 32 -10.72 23.48 8.48
CA LEU A 32 -9.66 24.37 9.01
C LEU A 32 -8.70 24.82 7.91
N TRP A 33 -8.33 23.94 7.00
CA TRP A 33 -7.52 24.29 5.84
C TRP A 33 -8.25 25.28 4.93
N GLU A 34 -9.49 25.01 4.56
CA GLU A 34 -10.32 25.92 3.76
C GLU A 34 -10.40 27.32 4.41
N LEU A 35 -10.66 27.37 5.71
CA LEU A 35 -10.74 28.62 6.45
C LEU A 35 -9.39 29.35 6.49
N ALA A 36 -8.29 28.64 6.74
CA ALA A 36 -6.95 29.22 6.80
C ALA A 36 -6.55 29.89 5.47
N VAL A 37 -6.93 29.28 4.35
CA VAL A 37 -6.71 29.89 3.02
C VAL A 37 -7.61 31.11 2.82
N ARG A 38 -8.90 31.03 3.18
CA ARG A 38 -9.85 32.14 2.99
C ARG A 38 -9.56 33.37 3.84
N VAL A 39 -9.01 33.18 5.05
CA VAL A 39 -8.60 34.32 5.92
C VAL A 39 -7.20 34.82 5.58
N GLY A 40 -6.52 34.26 4.56
CA GLY A 40 -5.19 34.70 4.15
C GLY A 40 -4.04 34.24 5.05
N ALA A 41 -4.30 33.27 5.95
CA ALA A 41 -3.25 32.68 6.79
C ALA A 41 -2.33 31.72 5.99
N LEU A 42 -2.85 31.17 4.88
CA LEU A 42 -2.09 30.37 3.92
C LEU A 42 -2.16 31.02 2.54
N ASP A 43 -1.04 31.07 1.83
CA ASP A 43 -0.97 31.60 0.47
C ASP A 43 -1.63 30.60 -0.51
N PRO A 44 -2.73 30.98 -1.20
CA PRO A 44 -3.43 30.09 -2.11
C PRO A 44 -2.61 29.63 -3.31
N ARG A 45 -1.52 30.33 -3.62
CA ARG A 45 -0.59 29.92 -4.70
C ARG A 45 0.16 28.64 -4.38
N PHE A 46 0.38 28.33 -3.10
CA PHE A 46 1.08 27.14 -2.65
C PHE A 46 0.15 26.14 -1.95
N PHE A 47 -0.89 26.68 -1.31
CA PHE A 47 -1.89 25.89 -0.56
C PHE A 47 -3.29 26.26 -1.07
N PRO A 48 -3.70 25.74 -2.24
CA PRO A 48 -5.04 26.00 -2.76
C PRO A 48 -6.10 25.46 -1.79
N ALA A 49 -7.24 26.14 -1.74
CA ALA A 49 -8.35 25.73 -0.88
C ALA A 49 -8.89 24.36 -1.33
N PRO A 50 -9.29 23.47 -0.39
CA PRO A 50 -9.92 22.19 -0.74
C PRO A 50 -11.07 22.30 -1.74
N SER A 51 -11.89 23.35 -1.68
CA SER A 51 -12.95 23.60 -2.65
C SER A 51 -12.42 23.81 -4.08
N VAL A 52 -11.29 24.50 -4.24
CA VAL A 52 -10.64 24.73 -5.55
C VAL A 52 -10.03 23.42 -6.08
N ILE A 53 -9.41 22.62 -5.22
CA ILE A 53 -8.87 21.29 -5.58
C ILE A 53 -10.01 20.39 -6.08
N LEU A 54 -11.19 20.40 -5.42
CA LEU A 54 -12.35 19.63 -5.84
C LEU A 54 -12.91 20.12 -7.19
N GLN A 55 -12.94 21.42 -7.44
CA GLN A 55 -13.35 21.97 -8.74
C GLN A 55 -12.40 21.50 -9.85
N GLN A 56 -11.09 21.56 -9.61
CA GLN A 56 -10.07 21.07 -10.55
C GLN A 56 -10.18 19.55 -10.78
N LEU A 57 -10.46 18.78 -9.71
CA LEU A 57 -10.72 17.33 -9.82
C LEU A 57 -11.89 17.05 -10.78
N VAL A 58 -13.00 17.76 -10.62
CA VAL A 58 -14.18 17.61 -11.49
C VAL A 58 -13.85 18.00 -12.94
N ALA A 59 -13.09 19.07 -13.14
CA ALA A 59 -12.67 19.50 -14.48
C ALA A 59 -11.81 18.43 -15.17
N LEU A 60 -10.79 17.89 -14.48
CA LEU A 60 -9.92 16.82 -15.00
C LEU A 60 -10.67 15.50 -15.20
N ALA A 61 -11.65 15.20 -14.36
CA ALA A 61 -12.50 14.02 -14.53
C ALA A 61 -13.43 14.14 -15.74
N SER A 62 -13.99 15.33 -15.98
CA SER A 62 -14.89 15.59 -17.11
C SER A 62 -14.16 15.67 -18.45
N SER A 63 -12.90 16.13 -18.47
CA SER A 63 -12.07 16.14 -19.69
C SER A 63 -11.57 14.75 -20.09
N GLY A 64 -11.61 13.77 -19.18
CA GLY A 64 -11.06 12.44 -19.40
C GLY A 64 -9.58 12.30 -19.00
N GLU A 65 -8.85 13.39 -18.80
CA GLU A 65 -7.42 13.41 -18.50
C GLU A 65 -7.09 12.65 -17.21
N LEU A 66 -7.93 12.81 -16.17
CA LEU A 66 -7.77 12.11 -14.90
C LEU A 66 -7.83 10.59 -15.07
N TRP A 67 -8.76 10.12 -15.87
CA TRP A 67 -8.98 8.68 -16.09
C TRP A 67 -7.86 8.05 -16.90
N GLU A 68 -7.36 8.73 -17.92
CA GLU A 68 -6.23 8.29 -18.72
C GLU A 68 -4.97 8.10 -17.85
N ASN A 69 -4.63 9.12 -17.05
CA ASN A 69 -3.46 9.08 -16.18
C ASN A 69 -3.62 8.04 -15.06
N THR A 70 -4.80 7.94 -14.46
CA THR A 70 -5.08 6.94 -13.42
C THR A 70 -4.94 5.53 -13.98
N TRP A 71 -5.51 5.26 -15.15
CA TRP A 71 -5.43 3.94 -15.78
C TRP A 71 -4.01 3.56 -16.16
N ALA A 72 -3.22 4.50 -16.65
CA ALA A 72 -1.81 4.27 -16.98
C ALA A 72 -1.02 3.83 -15.74
N SER A 73 -1.18 4.54 -14.61
CA SER A 73 -0.54 4.18 -13.34
C SER A 73 -1.01 2.83 -12.80
N LEU A 74 -2.32 2.56 -12.83
CA LEU A 74 -2.89 1.29 -12.36
C LEU A 74 -2.37 0.09 -13.18
N ARG A 75 -2.30 0.23 -14.50
CA ARG A 75 -1.77 -0.82 -15.37
C ARG A 75 -0.30 -1.14 -15.05
N ARG A 76 0.53 -0.11 -14.86
CA ARG A 76 1.95 -0.28 -14.48
C ARG A 76 2.10 -0.89 -13.09
N LEU A 77 1.28 -0.42 -12.13
CA LEU A 77 1.24 -0.97 -10.79
C LEU A 77 0.88 -2.46 -10.81
N PHE A 78 -0.14 -2.83 -11.57
CA PHE A 78 -0.59 -4.22 -11.70
C PHE A 78 0.51 -5.13 -12.26
N TRP A 79 1.12 -4.77 -13.39
CA TRP A 79 2.18 -5.57 -13.98
C TRP A 79 3.44 -5.61 -13.12
N GLY A 80 3.81 -4.48 -12.52
CA GLY A 80 4.93 -4.42 -11.59
C GLY A 80 4.70 -5.27 -10.34
N PHE A 81 3.47 -5.24 -9.81
CA PHE A 81 3.08 -6.09 -8.69
C PHE A 81 3.17 -7.59 -9.04
N LEU A 82 2.70 -8.01 -10.21
CA LEU A 82 2.82 -9.40 -10.63
C LEU A 82 4.28 -9.82 -10.81
N LEU A 83 5.07 -9.00 -11.49
CA LEU A 83 6.49 -9.29 -11.76
C LEU A 83 7.36 -9.31 -10.51
N GLY A 84 7.09 -8.45 -9.53
CA GLY A 84 7.82 -8.39 -8.27
C GLY A 84 7.24 -9.28 -7.18
N GLY A 85 5.92 -9.24 -7.01
CA GLY A 85 5.20 -9.88 -5.91
C GLY A 85 5.15 -11.40 -6.01
N ILE A 86 4.90 -11.96 -7.20
CA ILE A 86 4.82 -13.42 -7.37
C ILE A 86 6.18 -14.09 -7.09
N PRO A 87 7.30 -13.67 -7.72
CA PRO A 87 8.61 -14.23 -7.38
C PRO A 87 9.00 -14.02 -5.92
N ALA A 88 8.69 -12.85 -5.35
CA ALA A 88 8.97 -12.54 -3.95
C ALA A 88 8.21 -13.47 -2.99
N LEU A 89 6.93 -13.73 -3.27
CA LEU A 89 6.10 -14.64 -2.48
C LEU A 89 6.67 -16.06 -2.50
N LEU A 90 6.96 -16.58 -3.70
CA LEU A 90 7.50 -17.92 -3.87
C LEU A 90 8.87 -18.06 -3.20
N LEU A 91 9.75 -17.08 -3.39
CA LEU A 91 11.08 -17.07 -2.80
C LEU A 91 11.00 -16.93 -1.27
N GLY A 92 10.17 -16.02 -0.75
CA GLY A 92 9.99 -15.82 0.68
C GLY A 92 9.49 -17.06 1.40
N ILE A 93 8.45 -17.72 0.86
CA ILE A 93 7.96 -19.00 1.41
C ILE A 93 9.07 -20.06 1.35
N SER A 94 9.79 -20.16 0.23
CA SER A 94 10.88 -21.13 0.07
C SER A 94 12.02 -20.91 1.07
N MET A 95 12.38 -19.65 1.33
CA MET A 95 13.36 -19.27 2.36
C MET A 95 12.87 -19.60 3.79
N GLY A 96 11.57 -19.41 4.05
CA GLY A 96 10.97 -19.79 5.31
C GLY A 96 11.03 -21.31 5.56
N LEU A 97 10.80 -22.12 4.53
CA LEU A 97 10.82 -23.57 4.61
C LEU A 97 12.22 -24.19 4.57
N SER A 98 13.20 -23.53 3.95
CA SER A 98 14.56 -24.04 3.76
C SER A 98 15.61 -23.19 4.45
N ARG A 99 16.21 -23.73 5.51
CA ARG A 99 17.33 -23.05 6.24
C ARG A 99 18.52 -22.78 5.32
N MET A 100 18.83 -23.70 4.42
CA MET A 100 19.95 -23.58 3.48
C MET A 100 19.70 -22.45 2.48
N LEU A 101 18.51 -22.40 1.86
CA LEU A 101 18.15 -21.35 0.92
C LEU A 101 18.13 -19.97 1.60
N ARG A 102 17.58 -19.91 2.82
CA ARG A 102 17.60 -18.68 3.62
C ARG A 102 19.01 -18.22 3.91
N ALA A 103 19.89 -19.09 4.41
CA ALA A 103 21.27 -18.75 4.72
C ALA A 103 22.05 -18.22 3.50
N PHE A 104 21.68 -18.65 2.29
CA PHE A 104 22.30 -18.20 1.05
C PHE A 104 21.75 -16.85 0.57
N ILE A 105 20.43 -16.64 0.64
CA ILE A 105 19.75 -15.46 0.04
C ILE A 105 19.64 -14.30 1.02
N ASP A 106 19.43 -14.55 2.31
CA ASP A 106 19.21 -13.51 3.33
C ASP A 106 20.32 -12.45 3.40
N PRO A 107 21.62 -12.79 3.30
CA PRO A 107 22.69 -11.78 3.22
C PRO A 107 22.55 -10.86 1.99
N LEU A 108 22.11 -11.39 0.86
CA LEU A 108 21.91 -10.60 -0.38
C LEU A 108 20.72 -9.65 -0.23
N VAL A 109 19.62 -10.14 0.35
CA VAL A 109 18.43 -9.33 0.66
C VAL A 109 18.82 -8.22 1.64
N SER A 110 19.50 -8.55 2.72
CA SER A 110 19.92 -7.60 3.76
C SER A 110 20.87 -6.53 3.22
N ALA A 111 21.76 -6.87 2.30
CA ALA A 111 22.69 -5.93 1.67
C ALA A 111 21.99 -4.99 0.68
N THR A 112 20.95 -5.48 -0.05
CA THR A 112 20.31 -4.73 -1.12
C THR A 112 19.03 -4.00 -0.66
N TYR A 113 18.40 -4.46 0.41
CA TYR A 113 17.19 -3.84 0.96
C TYR A 113 17.34 -2.36 1.33
N PRO A 114 18.44 -1.91 1.97
CA PRO A 114 18.61 -0.51 2.35
C PRO A 114 18.84 0.46 1.18
N ILE A 115 19.13 -0.06 -0.03
CA ILE A 115 19.37 0.79 -1.20
C ILE A 115 18.09 1.59 -1.51
N PRO A 116 18.14 2.94 -1.59
CA PRO A 116 16.99 3.76 -1.96
C PRO A 116 16.48 3.37 -3.34
N LYS A 117 15.25 2.85 -3.40
CA LYS A 117 14.70 2.31 -4.67
C LYS A 117 14.57 3.40 -5.73
N SER A 118 14.22 4.63 -5.34
CA SER A 118 14.18 5.79 -6.25
C SER A 118 15.53 6.11 -6.91
N ALA A 119 16.64 5.85 -6.21
CA ALA A 119 17.98 6.08 -6.74
C ALA A 119 18.37 5.10 -7.87
N ILE A 120 17.66 4.00 -8.02
CA ILE A 120 17.88 3.01 -9.09
C ILE A 120 17.25 3.49 -10.42
N MET A 121 16.36 4.49 -10.40
CA MET A 121 15.62 4.93 -11.59
C MET A 121 16.51 5.28 -12.78
N PRO A 122 17.63 6.04 -12.67
CA PRO A 122 18.49 6.33 -13.79
C PRO A 122 19.07 5.07 -14.45
N LEU A 123 19.42 4.06 -13.64
CA LEU A 123 19.92 2.77 -14.15
C LEU A 123 18.83 2.01 -14.92
N LEU A 124 17.58 2.03 -14.41
CA LEU A 124 16.44 1.42 -15.11
C LEU A 124 16.14 2.11 -16.43
N LEU A 125 16.27 3.43 -16.48
CA LEU A 125 16.11 4.18 -17.73
C LEU A 125 17.23 3.87 -18.74
N LEU A 126 18.44 3.64 -18.28
CA LEU A 126 19.55 3.23 -19.14
C LEU A 126 19.33 1.84 -19.76
N ILE A 127 18.81 0.89 -18.96
CA ILE A 127 18.61 -0.51 -19.37
C ILE A 127 17.33 -0.68 -20.19
N PHE A 128 16.20 -0.11 -19.73
CA PHE A 128 14.86 -0.33 -20.31
C PHE A 128 14.34 0.86 -21.11
N GLY A 129 15.09 1.97 -21.16
CA GLY A 129 14.66 3.20 -21.83
C GLY A 129 13.53 3.94 -21.11
N LEU A 130 13.01 4.99 -21.76
CA LEU A 130 11.91 5.83 -21.26
C LEU A 130 10.52 5.16 -21.36
N GLY A 131 10.45 3.93 -21.88
CA GLY A 131 9.21 3.19 -22.10
C GLY A 131 8.53 2.71 -20.80
N GLU A 132 7.54 1.83 -20.96
CA GLU A 132 6.77 1.23 -19.88
C GLU A 132 7.64 0.31 -18.98
N GLY A 133 8.65 -0.34 -19.57
CA GLY A 133 9.49 -1.35 -18.89
C GLY A 133 10.18 -0.80 -17.64
N SER A 134 10.82 0.37 -17.74
CA SER A 134 11.51 1.01 -16.60
C SER A 134 10.57 1.28 -15.42
N LYS A 135 9.33 1.73 -15.68
CA LYS A 135 8.32 2.02 -14.67
C LYS A 135 7.79 0.74 -14.00
N ILE A 136 7.48 -0.27 -14.81
CA ILE A 136 7.00 -1.58 -14.34
C ILE A 136 8.06 -2.27 -13.48
N VAL A 137 9.33 -2.27 -13.92
CA VAL A 137 10.43 -2.87 -13.15
C VAL A 137 10.70 -2.10 -11.86
N MET A 138 10.56 -0.76 -11.87
CA MET A 138 10.67 0.05 -10.65
C MET A 138 9.65 -0.37 -9.59
N VAL A 139 8.39 -0.53 -9.98
CA VAL A 139 7.33 -1.04 -9.11
C VAL A 139 7.67 -2.46 -8.63
N ALA A 140 8.11 -3.33 -9.53
CA ALA A 140 8.45 -4.71 -9.20
C ALA A 140 9.54 -4.79 -8.12
N ILE A 141 10.60 -3.98 -8.22
CA ILE A 141 11.65 -3.90 -7.19
C ILE A 141 11.08 -3.42 -5.86
N GLY A 142 10.17 -2.43 -5.87
CA GLY A 142 9.56 -1.89 -4.65
C GLY A 142 8.67 -2.89 -3.93
N VAL A 143 7.88 -3.64 -4.69
CA VAL A 143 6.97 -4.68 -4.17
C VAL A 143 7.72 -5.90 -3.66
N PHE A 144 8.84 -6.23 -4.30
CA PHE A 144 9.60 -7.46 -4.05
C PHE A 144 9.99 -7.64 -2.58
N TYR A 145 10.64 -6.64 -1.98
CA TYR A 145 11.18 -6.78 -0.63
C TYR A 145 10.11 -6.92 0.47
N PRO A 146 9.08 -6.06 0.54
CA PRO A 146 8.03 -6.23 1.55
C PRO A 146 7.32 -7.58 1.45
N VAL A 147 7.02 -8.05 0.23
CA VAL A 147 6.37 -9.34 0.02
C VAL A 147 7.29 -10.49 0.41
N LEU A 148 8.57 -10.46 0.01
CA LEU A 148 9.54 -11.51 0.31
C LEU A 148 9.77 -11.64 1.82
N ILE A 149 10.07 -10.53 2.50
CA ILE A 149 10.43 -10.53 3.92
C ILE A 149 9.24 -11.00 4.76
N ASN A 150 8.04 -10.47 4.48
CA ASN A 150 6.85 -10.86 5.23
C ASN A 150 6.41 -12.31 4.94
N SER A 151 6.57 -12.78 3.70
CA SER A 151 6.26 -14.18 3.36
C SER A 151 7.22 -15.15 4.06
N MET A 152 8.50 -14.82 4.13
CA MET A 152 9.50 -15.59 4.88
C MET A 152 9.18 -15.58 6.38
N ALA A 153 8.93 -14.40 6.95
CA ALA A 153 8.60 -14.26 8.36
C ALA A 153 7.33 -15.06 8.72
N GLY A 154 6.31 -15.02 7.86
CA GLY A 154 5.07 -15.75 8.06
C GLY A 154 5.27 -17.26 8.21
N VAL A 155 6.17 -17.83 7.43
CA VAL A 155 6.51 -19.26 7.55
C VAL A 155 7.33 -19.54 8.81
N LEU A 156 8.24 -18.64 9.20
CA LEU A 156 9.09 -18.81 10.36
C LEU A 156 8.33 -18.66 11.69
N GLU A 157 7.27 -17.88 11.73
CA GLU A 157 6.44 -17.64 12.91
C GLU A 157 5.38 -18.72 13.14
N ILE A 158 5.28 -19.74 12.29
CA ILE A 158 4.37 -20.85 12.50
C ILE A 158 4.71 -21.57 13.81
N ASN A 159 3.70 -21.71 14.69
CA ASN A 159 3.88 -22.38 15.95
C ASN A 159 4.31 -23.85 15.74
N LYS A 160 5.41 -24.24 16.38
CA LYS A 160 6.00 -25.58 16.28
C LYS A 160 4.99 -26.70 16.58
N ILE A 161 4.03 -26.45 17.45
CA ILE A 161 2.97 -27.41 17.79
C ILE A 161 2.25 -27.91 16.53
N TYR A 162 1.91 -27.01 15.60
CA TYR A 162 1.25 -27.42 14.35
C TYR A 162 2.16 -28.24 13.44
N LEU A 163 3.45 -27.90 13.40
CA LEU A 163 4.44 -28.67 12.64
C LEU A 163 4.62 -30.07 13.23
N ASP A 164 4.70 -30.18 14.57
CA ASP A 164 4.84 -31.45 15.28
C ASP A 164 3.59 -32.33 15.08
N VAL A 165 2.39 -31.76 15.14
CA VAL A 165 1.14 -32.46 14.82
C VAL A 165 1.22 -33.04 13.41
N GLY A 166 1.58 -32.23 12.40
CA GLY A 166 1.72 -32.70 11.03
C GLY A 166 2.73 -33.84 10.88
N HIS A 167 3.87 -33.77 11.56
CA HIS A 167 4.87 -34.83 11.57
C HIS A 167 4.35 -36.13 12.23
N ASN A 168 3.65 -36.00 13.37
CA ASN A 168 3.07 -37.16 14.08
C ASN A 168 2.02 -37.89 13.24
N PHE A 169 1.24 -37.17 12.44
CA PHE A 169 0.32 -37.70 11.48
C PHE A 169 0.98 -38.18 10.16
N ARG A 170 2.31 -38.16 10.08
CA ARG A 170 3.08 -38.52 8.87
C ARG A 170 2.64 -37.75 7.62
N ALA A 171 2.25 -36.50 7.77
CA ALA A 171 1.84 -35.67 6.64
C ALA A 171 3.00 -35.52 5.63
N SER A 172 2.70 -35.69 4.35
CA SER A 172 3.66 -35.43 3.28
C SER A 172 4.08 -33.97 3.24
N ARG A 173 5.21 -33.65 2.59
CA ARG A 173 5.69 -32.25 2.44
C ARG A 173 4.64 -31.35 1.82
N TRP A 174 3.88 -31.84 0.85
CA TRP A 174 2.79 -31.10 0.19
C TRP A 174 1.60 -30.85 1.14
N GLN A 175 1.23 -31.87 1.92
CA GLN A 175 0.19 -31.70 2.95
C GLN A 175 0.62 -30.70 4.01
N MET A 176 1.85 -30.80 4.53
CA MET A 176 2.43 -29.80 5.47
C MET A 176 2.37 -28.40 4.91
N PHE A 177 2.76 -28.22 3.66
CA PHE A 177 2.71 -26.91 2.99
C PHE A 177 1.28 -26.38 2.89
N ARG A 178 0.36 -27.18 2.32
CA ARG A 178 -1.00 -26.72 2.00
C ARG A 178 -1.88 -26.54 3.25
N THR A 179 -1.73 -27.37 4.27
CA THR A 179 -2.63 -27.38 5.43
C THR A 179 -2.08 -26.65 6.65
N ILE A 180 -0.78 -26.47 6.75
CA ILE A 180 -0.14 -25.83 7.91
C ILE A 180 0.65 -24.60 7.51
N ALA A 181 1.65 -24.76 6.60
CA ALA A 181 2.58 -23.68 6.32
C ALA A 181 1.90 -22.47 5.63
N LEU A 182 1.17 -22.73 4.53
CA LEU A 182 0.51 -21.65 3.79
C LEU A 182 -0.59 -20.96 4.62
N PRO A 183 -1.55 -21.66 5.26
CA PRO A 183 -2.55 -21.03 6.10
C PRO A 183 -1.95 -20.30 7.30
N GLY A 184 -0.92 -20.86 7.93
CA GLY A 184 -0.24 -20.23 9.07
C GLY A 184 0.52 -18.97 8.70
N ALA A 185 1.14 -18.93 7.52
CA ALA A 185 1.89 -17.77 7.02
C ALA A 185 0.99 -16.68 6.40
N LEU A 186 -0.25 -17.01 6.04
CA LEU A 186 -1.15 -16.13 5.27
C LEU A 186 -1.36 -14.74 5.88
N PRO A 187 -1.49 -14.55 7.21
CA PRO A 187 -1.63 -13.23 7.81
C PRO A 187 -0.45 -12.30 7.49
N LEU A 188 0.78 -12.81 7.59
CA LEU A 188 1.98 -12.03 7.30
C LEU A 188 2.20 -11.87 5.79
N ILE A 189 1.85 -12.86 4.98
CA ILE A 189 1.85 -12.73 3.51
C ILE A 189 0.96 -11.56 3.09
N ILE A 190 -0.28 -11.49 3.59
CA ILE A 190 -1.20 -10.39 3.25
C ILE A 190 -0.67 -9.05 3.76
N SER A 191 -0.06 -9.01 4.94
CA SER A 191 0.62 -7.81 5.44
C SER A 191 1.76 -7.37 4.51
N GLY A 192 2.55 -8.30 4.01
CA GLY A 192 3.59 -8.05 3.01
C GLY A 192 3.02 -7.53 1.68
N VAL A 193 1.90 -8.07 1.22
CA VAL A 193 1.18 -7.60 0.03
C VAL A 193 0.69 -6.16 0.23
N LYS A 194 0.09 -5.82 1.38
CA LYS A 194 -0.35 -4.46 1.70
C LYS A 194 0.79 -3.46 1.66
N LEU A 195 1.91 -3.79 2.32
CA LEU A 195 3.13 -2.98 2.28
C LEU A 195 3.70 -2.86 0.88
N GLY A 196 3.69 -3.96 0.11
CA GLY A 196 4.14 -3.99 -1.27
C GLY A 196 3.32 -3.08 -2.19
N VAL A 197 2.00 -3.09 -2.08
CA VAL A 197 1.11 -2.19 -2.85
C VAL A 197 1.39 -0.73 -2.49
N GLY A 198 1.54 -0.41 -1.20
CA GLY A 198 1.88 0.93 -0.75
C GLY A 198 3.22 1.42 -1.32
N MET A 199 4.26 0.60 -1.25
CA MET A 199 5.57 0.90 -1.86
C MET A 199 5.47 1.02 -3.40
N GLY A 200 4.66 0.17 -4.03
CA GLY A 200 4.40 0.24 -5.46
C GLY A 200 3.78 1.56 -5.89
N LEU A 201 2.79 2.07 -5.15
CA LEU A 201 2.16 3.38 -5.41
C LEU A 201 3.16 4.53 -5.27
N ILE A 202 4.00 4.52 -4.26
CA ILE A 202 5.05 5.55 -4.08
C ILE A 202 6.02 5.52 -5.27
N LEU A 203 6.52 4.33 -5.60
CA LEU A 203 7.56 4.21 -6.62
C LEU A 203 7.03 4.40 -8.05
N ILE A 204 5.76 4.05 -8.34
CA ILE A 204 5.20 4.35 -9.66
C ILE A 204 5.04 5.86 -9.85
N ALA A 205 4.59 6.60 -8.83
CA ALA A 205 4.50 8.05 -8.92
C ALA A 205 5.87 8.68 -9.22
N ILE A 206 6.93 8.26 -8.51
CA ILE A 206 8.30 8.73 -8.75
C ILE A 206 8.79 8.35 -10.16
N ALA A 207 8.55 7.11 -10.59
CA ALA A 207 8.98 6.63 -11.89
C ALA A 207 8.28 7.34 -13.05
N GLU A 208 7.02 7.74 -12.87
CA GLU A 208 6.25 8.49 -13.85
C GLU A 208 6.64 9.96 -13.94
N MET A 209 7.14 10.57 -12.87
CA MET A 209 7.70 11.93 -12.90
C MET A 209 8.93 12.03 -13.80
N ILE A 210 9.62 10.92 -14.04
CA ILE A 210 10.86 10.89 -14.83
C ILE A 210 10.60 10.20 -16.17
N GLY A 211 10.33 11.01 -17.21
CA GLY A 211 10.26 10.53 -18.59
C GLY A 211 9.05 9.66 -18.94
N ALA A 212 7.91 9.79 -18.24
CA ALA A 212 6.63 9.28 -18.69
C ALA A 212 5.91 10.29 -19.58
N LYS A 213 4.91 9.82 -20.34
CA LYS A 213 3.99 10.66 -21.13
C LYS A 213 2.54 10.53 -20.65
N SER A 214 2.30 9.75 -19.61
CA SER A 214 1.02 9.54 -18.95
C SER A 214 1.24 8.93 -17.57
N GLY A 215 0.24 9.03 -16.71
CA GLY A 215 0.26 8.53 -15.34
C GLY A 215 0.08 9.64 -14.32
N LEU A 216 -0.30 9.29 -13.08
CA LEU A 216 -0.54 10.27 -12.02
C LEU A 216 0.74 11.03 -11.65
N GLY A 217 1.89 10.34 -11.62
CA GLY A 217 3.17 11.00 -11.38
C GLY A 217 3.56 11.96 -12.51
N TYR A 218 3.31 11.58 -13.77
CA TYR A 218 3.47 12.46 -14.92
C TYR A 218 2.56 13.70 -14.82
N MET A 219 1.29 13.50 -14.48
CA MET A 219 0.33 14.61 -14.30
C MET A 219 0.79 15.59 -13.22
N ILE A 220 1.31 15.10 -12.09
CA ILE A 220 1.87 15.93 -11.01
C ILE A 220 3.09 16.71 -11.52
N TRP A 221 4.01 16.06 -12.23
CA TRP A 221 5.22 16.69 -12.73
C TRP A 221 4.93 17.76 -13.79
N ASN A 222 4.06 17.44 -14.75
CA ASN A 222 3.63 18.38 -15.78
C ASN A 222 2.91 19.60 -15.18
N ALA A 223 2.07 19.38 -14.17
CA ALA A 223 1.41 20.45 -13.44
C ALA A 223 2.41 21.35 -12.70
N TRP A 224 3.48 20.78 -12.15
CA TRP A 224 4.57 21.56 -11.55
C TRP A 224 5.30 22.43 -12.60
N GLU A 225 5.60 21.90 -13.79
CA GLU A 225 6.27 22.64 -14.86
C GLU A 225 5.49 23.88 -15.32
N ILE A 226 4.15 23.80 -15.29
CA ILE A 226 3.26 24.93 -15.65
C ILE A 226 2.71 25.70 -14.43
N LEU A 227 3.19 25.38 -13.22
CA LEU A 227 2.77 25.99 -11.96
C LEU A 227 1.26 25.86 -11.65
N SER A 228 0.61 24.80 -12.13
CA SER A 228 -0.79 24.47 -11.79
C SER A 228 -0.84 23.66 -10.49
N VAL A 229 -0.77 24.39 -9.37
CA VAL A 229 -0.67 23.76 -8.04
C VAL A 229 -1.92 22.95 -7.70
N GLU A 230 -3.09 23.40 -8.13
CA GLU A 230 -4.38 22.70 -7.95
C GLU A 230 -4.33 21.29 -8.59
N THR A 231 -3.78 21.19 -9.81
CA THR A 231 -3.62 19.90 -10.52
C THR A 231 -2.62 18.99 -9.79
N MET A 232 -1.54 19.55 -9.21
CA MET A 232 -0.62 18.75 -8.38
C MET A 232 -1.34 18.13 -7.19
N TYR A 233 -2.16 18.92 -6.47
CA TYR A 233 -2.95 18.42 -5.33
C TYR A 233 -3.98 17.39 -5.75
N VAL A 234 -4.62 17.54 -6.93
CA VAL A 234 -5.51 16.52 -7.48
C VAL A 234 -4.77 15.20 -7.69
N GLY A 235 -3.58 15.22 -8.29
CA GLY A 235 -2.77 14.02 -8.48
C GLY A 235 -2.41 13.33 -7.16
N LEU A 236 -1.99 14.10 -6.15
CA LEU A 236 -1.69 13.57 -4.81
C LEU A 236 -2.95 12.99 -4.15
N LEU A 237 -4.09 13.68 -4.26
CA LEU A 237 -5.38 13.22 -3.72
C LEU A 237 -5.79 11.88 -4.36
N VAL A 238 -5.67 11.75 -5.67
CA VAL A 238 -6.03 10.51 -6.37
C VAL A 238 -5.13 9.36 -5.95
N ILE A 239 -3.81 9.58 -5.81
CA ILE A 239 -2.89 8.55 -5.28
C ILE A 239 -3.29 8.14 -3.86
N ALA A 240 -3.63 9.09 -2.99
CA ALA A 240 -4.08 8.81 -1.63
C ALA A 240 -5.39 8.00 -1.61
N VAL A 241 -6.37 8.37 -2.46
CA VAL A 241 -7.62 7.63 -2.63
C VAL A 241 -7.37 6.21 -3.14
N LEU A 242 -6.49 6.03 -4.13
CA LEU A 242 -6.10 4.70 -4.61
C LEU A 242 -5.46 3.86 -3.51
N GLY A 243 -4.55 4.43 -2.73
CA GLY A 243 -3.94 3.76 -1.58
C GLY A 243 -4.97 3.33 -0.54
N PHE A 244 -5.94 4.19 -0.24
CA PHE A 244 -7.04 3.88 0.66
C PHE A 244 -7.94 2.76 0.11
N VAL A 245 -8.34 2.84 -1.16
CA VAL A 245 -9.16 1.81 -1.82
C VAL A 245 -8.45 0.46 -1.83
N PHE A 246 -7.17 0.42 -2.19
CA PHE A 246 -6.38 -0.82 -2.12
C PHE A 246 -6.29 -1.36 -0.69
N SER A 247 -6.12 -0.50 0.31
CA SER A 247 -6.11 -0.91 1.71
C SER A 247 -7.44 -1.55 2.12
N LEU A 248 -8.57 -0.95 1.74
CA LEU A 248 -9.90 -1.53 1.99
C LEU A 248 -10.07 -2.89 1.30
N LEU A 249 -9.76 -2.97 0.01
CA LEU A 249 -9.87 -4.22 -0.75
C LEU A 249 -9.00 -5.34 -0.16
N LEU A 250 -7.78 -5.01 0.25
CA LEU A 250 -6.87 -5.98 0.87
C LEU A 250 -7.29 -6.35 2.30
N ASN A 251 -7.96 -5.46 3.04
CA ASN A 251 -8.57 -5.79 4.32
C ASN A 251 -9.73 -6.77 4.16
N GLU A 252 -10.62 -6.54 3.18
CA GLU A 252 -11.71 -7.46 2.87
C GLU A 252 -11.17 -8.83 2.39
N LEU A 253 -10.14 -8.81 1.55
CA LEU A 253 -9.47 -10.04 1.14
C LEU A 253 -8.87 -10.80 2.34
N GLU A 254 -8.26 -10.09 3.30
CA GLU A 254 -7.75 -10.69 4.53
C GLU A 254 -8.89 -11.33 5.34
N HIS A 255 -10.00 -10.64 5.53
CA HIS A 255 -11.16 -11.18 6.23
C HIS A 255 -11.74 -12.44 5.59
N PHE A 256 -11.74 -12.50 4.26
CA PHE A 256 -12.19 -13.68 3.52
C PHE A 256 -11.17 -14.81 3.58
N ALA A 257 -9.89 -14.51 3.42
CA ALA A 257 -8.82 -15.51 3.34
C ALA A 257 -8.41 -16.09 4.71
N ILE A 258 -8.69 -15.36 5.83
CA ILE A 258 -8.25 -15.73 7.19
C ILE A 258 -9.44 -15.70 8.17
N PRO A 259 -10.47 -16.56 7.97
CA PRO A 259 -11.65 -16.56 8.82
C PRO A 259 -11.36 -16.93 10.29
N TRP A 260 -10.27 -17.67 10.55
CA TRP A 260 -9.86 -18.06 11.91
C TRP A 260 -9.25 -16.93 12.75
N LYS A 261 -8.87 -15.79 12.15
CA LYS A 261 -8.38 -14.60 12.88
C LYS A 261 -9.52 -13.81 13.54
N ARG A 262 -10.75 -14.01 13.10
CA ARG A 262 -11.95 -13.24 13.52
C ARG A 262 -12.42 -13.53 14.95
N ASN A 263 -11.93 -14.59 15.57
CA ASN A 263 -12.34 -15.06 16.90
C ASN A 263 -11.31 -14.79 18.01
N ARG A 264 -10.40 -13.85 17.81
CA ARG A 264 -9.46 -13.43 18.86
C ARG A 264 -9.60 -11.97 19.22
#